data_2416344e7673b0f91138931ed006215d
#
_entry.id   2416344e7673b0f91138931ed006215d
#
_cell.length_a   1.000
_cell.length_b   1.000
_cell.length_c   1.000
_cell.angle_alpha   90.00
_cell.angle_beta   90.00
_cell.angle_gamma   90.00
#
_symmetry.space_group_name_H-M   'P 1'
#
loop_
_entity.id
_entity.type
_entity.pdbx_description
1 polymer ?
#
loop_
_entity_poly.entity_id
_entity_poly.type
_entity_poly.pdbx_seq_one_letter_code
_entity_poly.pdbx_strand_id
1 'polypeptide(L)'
;HSEEYAQDLSKLIKSVGLNYKVIQRKNSFIIYIKEGEQKVDLLNIVGAHTSLLELENIRIMKEMRNNVNRLVNCETANLSKTVNAAVRQVESIKLIQEKIGLKRLPKNLQEVAELRLSYPDESLKELGEMLNPPVGKSGINHRLRKIEKIAEEIRSGNY
;
A
#
# COMPACT_ATOMS: atom_id res chain seq x y z
N HIS A 1 -3.13 -34.24 31.82
CA HIS A 1 -2.94 -34.17 30.50
C HIS A 1 -2.38 -35.40 29.79
N SER A 2 -3.09 -36.54 29.96
CA SER A 2 -2.72 -37.77 29.31
C SER A 2 -3.06 -37.77 27.82
N GLU A 3 -2.36 -38.54 27.03
CA GLU A 3 -2.62 -38.80 25.63
C GLU A 3 -4.03 -39.32 25.38
N GLU A 4 -4.52 -40.20 26.27
CA GLU A 4 -5.85 -40.80 26.23
C GLU A 4 -6.97 -39.73 26.24
N TYR A 5 -6.91 -38.73 27.13
CA TYR A 5 -7.87 -37.63 27.13
C TYR A 5 -7.82 -36.77 25.84
N ALA A 6 -6.62 -36.58 25.28
CA ALA A 6 -6.50 -35.85 24.04
C ALA A 6 -7.11 -36.64 22.87
N GLN A 7 -6.97 -37.95 22.84
CA GLN A 7 -7.58 -38.84 21.85
C GLN A 7 -9.10 -38.83 21.96
N ASP A 8 -9.66 -38.93 23.16
CA ASP A 8 -11.12 -38.93 23.35
C ASP A 8 -11.74 -37.57 23.01
N LEU A 9 -11.12 -36.47 23.41
CA LEU A 9 -11.57 -35.14 23.03
C LEU A 9 -11.46 -34.90 21.49
N SER A 10 -10.43 -35.50 20.89
CA SER A 10 -10.27 -35.44 19.41
C SER A 10 -11.40 -36.20 18.68
N LYS A 11 -11.80 -37.34 19.18
CA LYS A 11 -12.96 -38.09 18.65
C LYS A 11 -14.25 -37.26 18.74
N LEU A 12 -14.48 -36.63 19.89
CA LEU A 12 -15.61 -35.75 20.13
C LEU A 12 -15.63 -34.56 19.15
N ILE A 13 -14.52 -33.87 19.00
CA ILE A 13 -14.40 -32.73 18.06
C ILE A 13 -14.66 -33.19 16.63
N LYS A 14 -14.14 -34.36 16.25
CA LYS A 14 -14.36 -34.92 14.93
C LYS A 14 -15.83 -35.32 14.69
N SER A 15 -16.51 -35.86 15.72
CA SER A 15 -17.92 -36.27 15.60
C SER A 15 -18.87 -35.12 15.35
N VAL A 16 -18.51 -33.88 15.73
CA VAL A 16 -19.26 -32.65 15.45
C VAL A 16 -18.78 -31.92 14.17
N GLY A 17 -17.93 -32.59 13.36
CA GLY A 17 -17.50 -32.09 12.06
C GLY A 17 -16.40 -31.02 12.08
N LEU A 18 -15.73 -30.82 13.21
CA LEU A 18 -14.68 -29.82 13.32
C LEU A 18 -13.29 -30.39 12.99
N ASN A 19 -12.49 -29.62 12.25
CA ASN A 19 -11.10 -29.94 11.94
C ASN A 19 -10.18 -29.50 13.08
N TYR A 20 -9.29 -30.39 13.47
CA TYR A 20 -8.34 -30.12 14.53
C TYR A 20 -6.94 -30.66 14.19
N LYS A 21 -5.93 -30.18 14.92
CA LYS A 21 -4.60 -30.77 14.97
C LYS A 21 -4.23 -31.07 16.42
N VAL A 22 -3.59 -32.18 16.65
CA VAL A 22 -3.00 -32.48 17.93
C VAL A 22 -1.52 -32.13 17.89
N ILE A 23 -1.05 -31.35 18.84
CA ILE A 23 0.33 -30.93 18.96
C ILE A 23 0.83 -31.35 20.36
N GLN A 24 1.95 -32.05 20.41
CA GLN A 24 2.64 -32.29 21.66
C GLN A 24 3.60 -31.14 21.94
N ARG A 25 3.44 -30.51 23.11
CA ARG A 25 4.33 -29.43 23.56
C ARG A 25 4.75 -29.72 25.01
N LYS A 26 6.06 -29.93 25.19
CA LYS A 26 6.59 -30.42 26.47
C LYS A 26 5.86 -31.71 26.88
N ASN A 27 5.26 -31.74 28.08
CA ASN A 27 4.53 -32.91 28.62
C ASN A 27 2.99 -32.78 28.45
N SER A 28 2.51 -31.98 27.50
CA SER A 28 1.08 -31.75 27.28
C SER A 28 0.69 -31.97 25.84
N PHE A 29 -0.49 -32.55 25.62
CA PHE A 29 -1.14 -32.65 24.32
C PHE A 29 -2.10 -31.48 24.17
N ILE A 30 -1.97 -30.73 23.08
CA ILE A 30 -2.78 -29.55 22.75
C ILE A 30 -3.60 -29.87 21.51
N ILE A 31 -4.92 -29.75 21.63
CA ILE A 31 -5.81 -29.79 20.46
C ILE A 31 -5.99 -28.38 19.95
N TYR A 32 -5.67 -28.16 18.66
CA TYR A 32 -5.66 -26.88 18.06
C TYR A 32 -6.64 -26.80 16.89
N ILE A 33 -7.56 -25.83 16.93
CA ILE A 33 -8.47 -25.47 15.83
C ILE A 33 -7.93 -24.20 15.16
N LYS A 34 -7.57 -24.29 13.89
CA LYS A 34 -6.93 -23.20 13.17
C LYS A 34 -7.93 -22.17 12.64
N GLU A 35 -9.00 -22.65 12.04
CA GLU A 35 -9.95 -21.83 11.30
C GLU A 35 -10.88 -21.05 12.23
N GLY A 36 -11.10 -19.76 11.92
CA GLY A 36 -11.89 -18.87 12.76
C GLY A 36 -13.35 -19.29 12.86
N GLU A 37 -13.94 -19.72 11.75
CA GLU A 37 -15.34 -20.20 11.69
C GLU A 37 -15.54 -21.43 12.56
N GLN A 38 -14.64 -22.41 12.49
CA GLN A 38 -14.71 -23.60 13.32
C GLN A 38 -14.54 -23.34 14.83
N LYS A 39 -13.83 -22.25 15.19
CA LYS A 39 -13.79 -21.80 16.60
C LYS A 39 -15.15 -21.25 17.03
N VAL A 40 -15.84 -20.52 16.15
CA VAL A 40 -17.21 -20.03 16.37
C VAL A 40 -18.15 -21.23 16.56
N ASP A 41 -18.06 -22.23 15.69
CA ASP A 41 -18.89 -23.43 15.76
C ASP A 41 -18.65 -24.19 17.06
N LEU A 42 -17.37 -24.36 17.47
CA LEU A 42 -17.05 -24.98 18.75
C LEU A 42 -17.66 -24.22 19.92
N LEU A 43 -17.51 -22.90 19.98
CA LEU A 43 -18.05 -22.06 21.05
C LEU A 43 -19.59 -22.12 21.13
N ASN A 44 -20.25 -22.21 19.96
CA ASN A 44 -21.69 -22.42 19.89
C ASN A 44 -22.09 -23.79 20.44
N ILE A 45 -21.40 -24.86 20.03
CA ILE A 45 -21.68 -26.23 20.46
C ILE A 45 -21.53 -26.36 21.96
N VAL A 46 -20.50 -25.76 22.58
CA VAL A 46 -20.29 -25.81 24.03
C VAL A 46 -21.09 -24.78 24.82
N GLY A 47 -21.92 -23.96 24.15
CA GLY A 47 -22.75 -22.92 24.76
C GLY A 47 -21.97 -21.76 25.37
N ALA A 48 -20.74 -21.50 24.91
CA ALA A 48 -19.88 -20.44 25.44
C ALA A 48 -20.16 -19.09 24.76
N HIS A 49 -21.39 -18.61 24.85
CA HIS A 49 -21.86 -17.41 24.12
C HIS A 49 -21.11 -16.12 24.46
N THR A 50 -20.72 -15.92 25.71
CA THR A 50 -19.90 -14.76 26.12
C THR A 50 -18.55 -14.77 25.42
N SER A 51 -17.86 -15.90 25.44
CA SER A 51 -16.56 -16.06 24.76
C SER A 51 -16.69 -15.96 23.25
N LEU A 52 -17.82 -16.37 22.68
CA LEU A 52 -18.12 -16.18 21.27
C LEU A 52 -18.22 -14.68 20.90
N LEU A 53 -18.95 -13.90 21.69
CA LEU A 53 -19.05 -12.45 21.47
C LEU A 53 -17.70 -11.74 21.59
N GLU A 54 -16.89 -12.14 22.58
CA GLU A 54 -15.52 -11.63 22.74
C GLU A 54 -14.64 -11.97 21.52
N LEU A 55 -14.72 -13.22 21.04
CA LEU A 55 -13.98 -13.65 19.85
C LEU A 55 -14.37 -12.83 18.62
N GLU A 56 -15.66 -12.64 18.37
CA GLU A 56 -16.15 -11.85 17.25
C GLU A 56 -15.73 -10.37 17.36
N ASN A 57 -15.80 -9.77 18.53
CA ASN A 57 -15.31 -8.42 18.76
C ASN A 57 -13.82 -8.28 18.44
N ILE A 58 -12.99 -9.25 18.89
CA ILE A 58 -11.56 -9.26 18.59
C ILE A 58 -11.33 -9.39 17.06
N ARG A 59 -12.10 -10.21 16.38
CA ARG A 59 -12.02 -10.38 14.91
C ARG A 59 -12.34 -9.08 14.18
N ILE A 60 -13.44 -8.42 14.53
CA ILE A 60 -13.87 -7.15 13.96
C ILE A 60 -12.80 -6.07 14.18
N MET A 61 -12.31 -5.93 15.41
CA MET A 61 -11.26 -4.96 15.73
C MET A 61 -9.95 -5.22 14.97
N LYS A 62 -9.59 -6.47 14.79
CA LYS A 62 -8.41 -6.87 13.99
C LYS A 62 -8.58 -6.54 12.51
N GLU A 63 -9.76 -6.80 11.95
CA GLU A 63 -10.08 -6.49 10.57
C GLU A 63 -10.08 -4.98 10.32
N MET A 64 -10.73 -4.20 11.18
CA MET A 64 -10.72 -2.73 11.11
C MET A 64 -9.29 -2.19 11.14
N ARG A 65 -8.46 -2.66 12.07
CA ARG A 65 -7.04 -2.25 12.16
C ARG A 65 -6.26 -2.61 10.90
N ASN A 66 -6.47 -3.82 10.37
CA ASN A 66 -5.82 -4.24 9.14
C ASN A 66 -6.23 -3.37 7.94
N ASN A 67 -7.50 -3.02 7.83
CA ASN A 67 -8.02 -2.16 6.77
C ASN A 67 -7.46 -0.74 6.87
N VAL A 68 -7.44 -0.16 8.08
CA VAL A 68 -6.82 1.15 8.31
C VAL A 68 -5.33 1.13 7.95
N ASN A 69 -4.58 0.13 8.41
CA ASN A 69 -3.16 0.01 8.09
C ASN A 69 -2.91 -0.11 6.58
N ARG A 70 -3.73 -0.89 5.87
CA ARG A 70 -3.64 -1.02 4.40
C ARG A 70 -3.90 0.32 3.70
N LEU A 71 -4.91 1.06 4.15
CA LEU A 71 -5.25 2.38 3.61
C LEU A 71 -4.09 3.37 3.83
N VAL A 72 -3.62 3.49 5.07
CA VAL A 72 -2.49 4.38 5.43
C VAL A 72 -1.23 4.02 4.62
N ASN A 73 -0.89 2.73 4.53
CA ASN A 73 0.27 2.29 3.76
C ASN A 73 0.13 2.64 2.27
N CYS A 74 -1.06 2.47 1.70
CA CYS A 74 -1.34 2.82 0.30
C CYS A 74 -1.20 4.33 0.05
N GLU A 75 -1.81 5.16 0.90
CA GLU A 75 -1.74 6.62 0.78
C GLU A 75 -0.32 7.14 0.99
N THR A 76 0.39 6.62 1.99
CA THR A 76 1.80 6.98 2.24
C THR A 76 2.70 6.62 1.05
N ALA A 77 2.51 5.43 0.47
CA ALA A 77 3.28 5.01 -0.70
C ALA A 77 2.97 5.88 -1.93
N ASN A 78 1.71 6.25 -2.14
CA ASN A 78 1.31 7.14 -3.23
C ASN A 78 1.87 8.56 -3.04
N LEU A 79 1.80 9.10 -1.82
CA LEU A 79 2.38 10.40 -1.50
C LEU A 79 3.89 10.40 -1.73
N SER A 80 4.60 9.40 -1.22
CA SER A 80 6.06 9.27 -1.42
C SER A 80 6.44 9.21 -2.90
N LYS A 81 5.69 8.45 -3.72
CA LYS A 81 5.92 8.40 -5.17
C LYS A 81 5.74 9.77 -5.83
N THR A 82 4.71 10.51 -5.44
CA THR A 82 4.41 11.84 -5.98
C THR A 82 5.49 12.84 -5.62
N VAL A 83 5.89 12.90 -4.34
CA VAL A 83 6.96 13.78 -3.86
C VAL A 83 8.29 13.45 -4.53
N ASN A 84 8.69 12.19 -4.58
CA ASN A 84 9.93 11.77 -5.23
C ASN A 84 9.93 12.09 -6.73
N ALA A 85 8.79 11.99 -7.41
CA ALA A 85 8.68 12.39 -8.80
C ALA A 85 8.84 13.91 -8.97
N ALA A 86 8.20 14.72 -8.13
CA ALA A 86 8.33 16.18 -8.16
C ALA A 86 9.78 16.62 -7.93
N VAL A 87 10.46 16.05 -6.94
CA VAL A 87 11.89 16.34 -6.67
C VAL A 87 12.76 16.04 -7.91
N ARG A 88 12.64 14.84 -8.50
CA ARG A 88 13.41 14.49 -9.70
C ARG A 88 13.11 15.41 -10.87
N GLN A 89 11.85 15.82 -11.06
CA GLN A 89 11.46 16.77 -12.10
C GLN A 89 12.13 18.13 -11.91
N VAL A 90 12.10 18.67 -10.69
CA VAL A 90 12.75 19.94 -10.35
C VAL A 90 14.27 19.87 -10.56
N GLU A 91 14.92 18.80 -10.12
CA GLU A 91 16.36 18.57 -10.32
C GLU A 91 16.72 18.50 -11.82
N SER A 92 15.92 17.79 -12.61
CA SER A 92 16.11 17.69 -14.06
C SER A 92 15.96 19.04 -14.76
N ILE A 93 14.97 19.82 -14.34
CA ILE A 93 14.74 21.16 -14.91
C ILE A 93 15.89 22.12 -14.53
N LYS A 94 16.35 22.10 -13.28
CA LYS A 94 17.50 22.90 -12.82
C LYS A 94 18.77 22.55 -13.60
N LEU A 95 19.02 21.26 -13.84
CA LEU A 95 20.15 20.82 -14.66
C LEU A 95 20.09 21.40 -16.08
N ILE A 96 18.92 21.32 -16.73
CA ILE A 96 18.72 21.88 -18.08
C ILE A 96 18.91 23.40 -18.06
N GLN A 97 18.36 24.09 -17.06
CA GLN A 97 18.50 25.53 -16.89
C GLN A 97 19.96 25.95 -16.77
N GLU A 98 20.75 25.22 -16.01
CA GLU A 98 22.18 25.50 -15.78
C GLU A 98 23.04 25.20 -17.00
N LYS A 99 22.81 24.06 -17.68
CA LYS A 99 23.68 23.59 -18.77
C LYS A 99 23.39 24.22 -20.12
N ILE A 100 22.11 24.36 -20.49
CA ILE A 100 21.71 24.82 -21.84
C ILE A 100 20.72 25.99 -21.82
N GLY A 101 20.08 26.27 -20.67
CA GLY A 101 19.01 27.27 -20.52
C GLY A 101 17.64 26.76 -20.97
N LEU A 102 16.58 27.10 -20.22
CA LEU A 102 15.20 26.67 -20.54
C LEU A 102 14.68 27.17 -21.90
N LYS A 103 15.21 28.27 -22.40
CA LYS A 103 14.83 28.84 -23.73
C LYS A 103 15.17 27.92 -24.89
N ARG A 104 16.06 26.94 -24.71
CA ARG A 104 16.37 25.95 -25.75
C ARG A 104 15.35 24.82 -25.83
N LEU A 105 14.51 24.68 -24.82
CA LEU A 105 13.41 23.72 -24.87
C LEU A 105 12.31 24.20 -25.84
N PRO A 106 11.58 23.26 -26.47
CA PRO A 106 10.33 23.58 -27.14
C PRO A 106 9.39 24.35 -26.21
N LYS A 107 8.67 25.37 -26.73
CA LYS A 107 7.86 26.28 -25.92
C LYS A 107 6.91 25.58 -24.96
N ASN A 108 6.27 24.49 -25.40
CA ASN A 108 5.36 23.69 -24.59
C ASN A 108 6.04 22.95 -23.43
N LEU A 109 7.35 22.65 -23.52
CA LEU A 109 8.13 22.06 -22.43
C LEU A 109 8.67 23.15 -21.51
N GLN A 110 9.09 24.30 -22.09
CA GLN A 110 9.55 25.44 -21.31
C GLN A 110 8.47 25.93 -20.34
N GLU A 111 7.24 26.15 -20.81
CA GLU A 111 6.11 26.57 -19.96
C GLU A 111 5.87 25.63 -18.77
N VAL A 112 5.91 24.32 -19.00
CA VAL A 112 5.73 23.33 -17.93
C VAL A 112 6.93 23.31 -16.98
N ALA A 113 8.15 23.48 -17.50
CA ALA A 113 9.35 23.55 -16.67
C ALA A 113 9.33 24.77 -15.74
N GLU A 114 8.97 25.94 -16.26
CA GLU A 114 8.84 27.18 -15.49
C GLU A 114 7.76 27.07 -14.40
N LEU A 115 6.59 26.49 -14.74
CA LEU A 115 5.53 26.24 -13.76
C LEU A 115 5.97 25.27 -12.67
N ARG A 116 6.65 24.16 -13.01
CA ARG A 116 7.11 23.20 -12.02
C ARG A 116 8.18 23.79 -11.09
N LEU A 117 9.02 24.69 -11.56
CA LEU A 117 9.97 25.41 -10.71
C LEU A 117 9.28 26.39 -9.77
N SER A 118 8.25 27.08 -10.25
CA SER A 118 7.49 28.06 -9.44
C SER A 118 6.57 27.39 -8.43
N TYR A 119 6.06 26.23 -8.78
CA TYR A 119 5.07 25.46 -7.99
C TYR A 119 5.52 23.99 -7.82
N PRO A 120 6.56 23.74 -7.01
CA PRO A 120 7.16 22.41 -6.90
C PRO A 120 6.24 21.38 -6.22
N ASP A 121 5.35 21.83 -5.34
CA ASP A 121 4.47 20.97 -4.54
C ASP A 121 3.11 20.70 -5.21
N GLU A 122 2.76 21.45 -6.26
CA GLU A 122 1.48 21.32 -6.93
C GLU A 122 1.34 19.99 -7.70
N SER A 123 0.12 19.48 -7.75
CA SER A 123 -0.18 18.25 -8.49
C SER A 123 -0.09 18.48 -10.00
N LEU A 124 0.09 17.40 -10.76
CA LEU A 124 0.12 17.48 -12.24
C LEU A 124 -1.19 18.00 -12.83
N LYS A 125 -2.31 17.88 -12.11
CA LYS A 125 -3.61 18.40 -12.54
C LYS A 125 -3.63 19.92 -12.40
N GLU A 126 -3.26 20.42 -11.25
CA GLU A 126 -3.19 21.87 -10.97
C GLU A 126 -2.22 22.58 -11.90
N LEU A 127 -1.03 22.02 -12.11
CA LEU A 127 -0.09 22.56 -13.13
C LEU A 127 -0.70 22.61 -14.53
N GLY A 128 -1.52 21.61 -14.88
CA GLY A 128 -2.19 21.59 -16.18
C GLY A 128 -3.28 22.65 -16.31
N GLU A 129 -3.98 22.96 -15.24
CA GLU A 129 -5.00 24.01 -15.17
C GLU A 129 -4.40 25.43 -15.26
N MET A 130 -3.14 25.61 -14.84
CA MET A 130 -2.41 26.87 -14.92
C MET A 130 -1.93 27.21 -16.34
N LEU A 131 -1.92 26.26 -17.27
CA LEU A 131 -1.53 26.49 -18.66
C LEU A 131 -2.67 27.11 -19.49
N ASN A 132 -2.31 27.86 -20.53
CA ASN A 132 -3.26 28.40 -21.49
C ASN A 132 -2.90 27.98 -22.94
N PRO A 133 -3.70 27.11 -23.58
CA PRO A 133 -4.90 26.44 -23.07
C PRO A 133 -4.58 25.40 -22.01
N PRO A 134 -5.53 25.07 -21.10
CA PRO A 134 -5.34 24.07 -20.06
C PRO A 134 -5.00 22.69 -20.64
N VAL A 135 -4.14 21.94 -19.92
CA VAL A 135 -3.65 20.60 -20.32
C VAL A 135 -3.97 19.58 -19.24
N GLY A 136 -4.51 18.45 -19.63
CA GLY A 136 -4.82 17.37 -18.67
C GLY A 136 -3.57 16.77 -18.03
N LYS A 137 -3.76 16.11 -16.86
CA LYS A 137 -2.72 15.41 -16.08
C LYS A 137 -1.80 14.54 -16.93
N SER A 138 -2.36 13.78 -17.89
CA SER A 138 -1.58 12.91 -18.78
C SER A 138 -0.65 13.71 -19.71
N GLY A 139 -1.11 14.85 -20.21
CA GLY A 139 -0.32 15.74 -21.06
C GLY A 139 0.85 16.37 -20.30
N ILE A 140 0.61 16.84 -19.08
CA ILE A 140 1.66 17.36 -18.19
C ILE A 140 2.69 16.27 -17.88
N ASN A 141 2.23 15.07 -17.48
CA ASN A 141 3.13 13.94 -17.21
C ASN A 141 4.01 13.60 -18.43
N HIS A 142 3.44 13.58 -19.63
CA HIS A 142 4.18 13.34 -20.86
C HIS A 142 5.26 14.41 -21.11
N ARG A 143 4.92 15.70 -20.91
CA ARG A 143 5.87 16.81 -21.06
C ARG A 143 7.00 16.73 -20.05
N LEU A 144 6.71 16.47 -18.78
CA LEU A 144 7.72 16.31 -17.73
C LEU A 144 8.64 15.12 -17.99
N ARG A 145 8.13 13.99 -18.45
CA ARG A 145 8.97 12.84 -18.85
C ARG A 145 9.91 13.18 -20.01
N LYS A 146 9.48 14.01 -20.97
CA LYS A 146 10.38 14.50 -22.03
C LYS A 146 11.49 15.38 -21.48
N ILE A 147 11.17 16.24 -20.51
CA ILE A 147 12.16 17.07 -19.82
C ILE A 147 13.16 16.22 -19.07
N GLU A 148 12.70 15.21 -18.30
CA GLU A 148 13.58 14.26 -17.59
C GLU A 148 14.51 13.53 -18.58
N LYS A 149 14.00 13.10 -19.75
CA LYS A 149 14.81 12.45 -20.77
C LYS A 149 15.90 13.38 -21.33
N ILE A 150 15.57 14.64 -21.65
CA ILE A 150 16.55 15.62 -22.08
C ILE A 150 17.64 15.84 -21.00
N ALA A 151 17.23 15.93 -19.74
CA ALA A 151 18.19 16.04 -18.63
C ALA A 151 19.13 14.83 -18.53
N GLU A 152 18.64 13.64 -18.83
CA GLU A 152 19.42 12.40 -18.82
C GLU A 152 20.42 12.36 -19.99
N GLU A 153 20.01 12.82 -21.18
CA GLU A 153 20.89 12.99 -22.35
C GLU A 153 22.02 14.00 -22.08
N ILE A 154 21.72 15.10 -21.38
CA ILE A 154 22.74 16.06 -20.94
C ILE A 154 23.71 15.45 -19.92
N ARG A 155 23.22 14.67 -18.96
CA ARG A 155 24.08 13.98 -17.97
C ARG A 155 25.03 12.98 -18.62
N SER A 156 24.57 12.28 -19.64
CA SER A 156 25.35 11.29 -20.37
C SER A 156 26.31 11.88 -21.44
N GLY A 157 26.29 13.19 -21.65
CA GLY A 157 27.11 13.87 -22.67
C GLY A 157 26.64 13.63 -24.10
N ASN A 158 25.40 13.17 -24.30
CA ASN A 158 24.82 12.86 -25.62
C ASN A 158 23.88 13.95 -26.14
N TYR A 159 24.00 15.18 -25.67
CA TYR A 159 23.13 16.30 -26.03
C TYR A 159 23.92 17.40 -26.77
#